data_7e921af6eac1bb0197e39039dc984fc5
#
_entry.id   7e921af6eac1bb0197e39039dc984fc5
#
_cell.length_a   1.000
_cell.length_b   1.000
_cell.length_c   1.000
_cell.angle_alpha   90.00
_cell.angle_beta   90.00
_cell.angle_gamma   90.00
#
_symmetry.space_group_name_H-M   'P 1'
#
loop_
_entity.id
_entity.type
_entity.pdbx_description
1 polymer ?
#
loop_
_entity_poly.entity_id
_entity_poly.type
_entity_poly.pdbx_seq_one_letter_code
_entity_poly.pdbx_strand_id
1 'polypeptide(L)' 'GGRGRKSGEKDPLYDEAVQVVLTEKRASISLVQRHLAIGYNRAANILEAMEAAGLVSKPNAMGKRTTLVPDREL' A
#
# COMPACT_ATOMS: atom_id res chain seq x y z
N GLY A 1 -7.94 -7.33 20.01
CA GLY A 1 -7.98 -7.36 19.63
C GLY A 1 -8.13 -7.36 18.74
N GLY A 2 -8.25 -7.18 18.70
CA GLY A 2 -8.42 -7.08 17.94
C GLY A 2 -8.01 -7.55 17.14
N ARG A 3 -7.87 -7.90 17.11
CA ARG A 3 -7.55 -8.33 16.63
C ARG A 3 -7.50 -8.41 15.60
N GLY A 4 -7.14 -8.42 15.19
CA GLY A 4 -6.85 -8.52 14.31
C GLY A 4 -6.97 -8.31 13.08
N ARG A 5 -7.29 -7.96 12.62
CA ARG A 5 -7.59 -7.79 11.60
C ARG A 5 -7.06 -6.96 10.77
N LYS A 6 -7.00 -6.17 10.28
CA LYS A 6 -6.49 -5.22 9.54
C LYS A 6 -5.07 -5.10 9.75
N SER A 7 -4.30 -6.12 9.64
CA SER A 7 -2.89 -6.10 9.92
C SER A 7 -2.14 -5.11 9.05
N GLY A 8 -2.55 -4.93 7.80
CA GLY A 8 -1.86 -3.99 6.95
C GLY A 8 -1.94 -2.57 7.47
N GLU A 9 -3.13 -2.19 7.87
CA GLU A 9 -3.37 -0.85 8.34
C GLU A 9 -2.66 -0.56 9.64
N LYS A 10 -2.49 -1.56 10.47
CA LYS A 10 -1.81 -1.40 11.74
C LYS A 10 -0.35 -1.73 11.69
N ASP A 11 0.15 -2.05 10.52
CA ASP A 11 1.55 -2.36 10.36
C ASP A 11 2.37 -1.12 10.64
N PRO A 12 3.43 -1.22 11.44
CA PRO A 12 4.27 -0.05 11.71
C PRO A 12 4.87 0.55 10.45
N LEU A 13 4.93 -0.21 9.37
CA LEU A 13 5.48 0.31 8.13
C LEU A 13 4.42 0.87 7.19
N TYR A 14 3.17 0.89 7.65
CA TYR A 14 2.08 1.37 6.80
C TYR A 14 2.33 2.80 6.31
N ASP A 15 2.70 3.68 7.22
CA ASP A 15 2.94 5.08 6.84
C ASP A 15 4.08 5.21 5.87
N GLU A 16 5.16 4.44 6.07
CA GLU A 16 6.26 4.47 5.15
C GLU A 16 5.85 3.95 3.78
N ALA A 17 5.04 2.91 3.77
CA ALA A 17 4.56 2.37 2.50
C ALA A 17 3.72 3.39 1.76
N VAL A 18 2.88 4.14 2.49
CA VAL A 18 2.08 5.19 1.88
C VAL A 18 2.99 6.23 1.25
N GLN A 19 4.05 6.62 1.97
CA GLN A 19 4.99 7.59 1.43
C GLN A 19 5.65 7.09 0.16
N VAL A 20 6.05 5.82 0.15
CA VAL A 20 6.67 5.24 -1.03
C VAL A 20 5.72 5.28 -2.22
N VAL A 21 4.48 4.83 -2.00
CA VAL A 21 3.49 4.77 -3.06
C VAL A 21 3.21 6.16 -3.62
N LEU A 22 3.05 7.14 -2.76
CA LEU A 22 2.72 8.49 -3.21
C LEU A 22 3.91 9.16 -3.87
N THR A 23 5.11 8.92 -3.36
CA THR A 23 6.31 9.51 -3.93
C THR A 23 6.59 8.94 -5.32
N GLU A 24 6.46 7.62 -5.46
CA GLU A 24 6.73 6.96 -6.73
C GLU A 24 5.54 7.01 -7.65
N LYS A 25 4.40 7.39 -7.12
CA LYS A 25 3.14 7.42 -7.86
C LYS A 25 2.80 6.08 -8.45
N ARG A 26 3.12 5.03 -7.70
CA ARG A 26 2.86 3.67 -8.11
C ARG A 26 2.46 2.85 -6.91
N ALA A 27 1.45 2.03 -7.09
CA ALA A 27 0.97 1.15 -6.04
C ALA A 27 1.34 -0.28 -6.39
N SER A 28 2.60 -0.60 -6.27
CA SER A 28 3.12 -1.90 -6.65
C SER A 28 3.61 -2.65 -5.43
N ILE A 29 3.23 -3.92 -5.31
CA ILE A 29 3.70 -4.76 -4.22
C ILE A 29 5.22 -4.88 -4.28
N SER A 30 5.76 -5.07 -5.48
CA SER A 30 7.21 -5.19 -5.66
C SER A 30 7.94 -3.95 -5.20
N LEU A 31 7.37 -2.81 -5.51
CA LEU A 31 7.98 -1.55 -5.13
C LEU A 31 8.05 -1.43 -3.60
N VAL A 32 6.94 -1.73 -2.94
CA VAL A 32 6.89 -1.65 -1.50
C VAL A 32 7.85 -2.66 -0.88
N GLN A 33 7.89 -3.86 -1.42
CA GLN A 33 8.80 -4.88 -0.91
C GLN A 33 10.24 -4.39 -0.95
N ARG A 34 10.62 -3.79 -2.05
CA ARG A 34 11.97 -3.34 -2.23
C ARG A 34 12.33 -2.18 -1.33
N HIS A 35 11.46 -1.21 -1.24
CA HIS A 35 11.73 -0.03 -0.44
C HIS A 35 11.75 -0.33 1.06
N LEU A 36 10.90 -1.23 1.50
CA LEU A 36 10.77 -1.51 2.92
C LEU A 36 11.48 -2.78 3.34
N ALA A 37 12.00 -3.53 2.39
CA ALA A 37 12.70 -4.79 2.66
C ALA A 37 11.82 -5.76 3.42
N ILE A 38 10.60 -5.95 2.95
CA ILE A 38 9.65 -6.85 3.59
C ILE A 38 9.20 -7.90 2.61
N GLY A 39 8.51 -8.90 3.12
CA GLY A 39 8.03 -9.99 2.29
C GLY A 39 6.79 -9.62 1.50
N TYR A 40 6.45 -10.48 0.56
CA TYR A 40 5.32 -10.26 -0.32
C TYR A 40 4.00 -10.12 0.45
N ASN A 41 3.73 -11.07 1.35
CA ASN A 41 2.47 -11.06 2.05
C ASN A 41 2.26 -9.78 2.86
N ARG A 42 3.32 -9.34 3.50
CA ARG A 42 3.21 -8.13 4.30
C ARG A 42 2.96 -6.92 3.41
N ALA A 43 3.69 -6.83 2.30
CA ALA A 43 3.49 -5.73 1.38
C ALA A 43 2.09 -5.75 0.79
N ALA A 44 1.60 -6.95 0.46
CA ALA A 44 0.25 -7.07 -0.10
C ALA A 44 -0.80 -6.63 0.90
N ASN A 45 -0.64 -7.00 2.17
CA ASN A 45 -1.59 -6.59 3.20
C ASN A 45 -1.61 -5.08 3.36
N ILE A 46 -0.45 -4.46 3.31
CA ILE A 46 -0.36 -3.02 3.42
C ILE A 46 -1.08 -2.35 2.25
N LEU A 47 -0.86 -2.85 1.05
CA LEU A 47 -1.53 -2.27 -0.11
C LEU A 47 -3.03 -2.49 -0.08
N GLU A 48 -3.48 -3.63 0.43
CA GLU A 48 -4.90 -3.87 0.58
C GLU A 48 -5.52 -2.91 1.58
N ALA A 49 -4.80 -2.58 2.63
CA ALA A 49 -5.28 -1.60 3.58
C ALA A 49 -5.38 -0.22 2.93
N MET A 50 -4.43 0.11 2.08
CA MET A 50 -4.48 1.37 1.34
C MET A 50 -5.68 1.40 0.40
N GLU A 51 -6.00 0.28 -0.20
CA GLU A 51 -7.15 0.20 -1.07
C GLU A 51 -8.43 0.46 -0.28
N ALA A 52 -8.54 -0.16 0.89
CA ALA A 52 -9.70 0.02 1.73
C ALA A 52 -9.83 1.47 2.19
N ALA A 53 -8.71 2.14 2.34
CA ALA A 53 -8.72 3.55 2.75
C ALA A 53 -8.95 4.51 1.57
N GLY A 54 -8.98 3.98 0.36
CA GLY A 54 -9.22 4.81 -0.81
C GLY A 54 -7.98 5.49 -1.36
N LEU A 55 -6.81 5.02 -0.97
CA LEU A 55 -5.58 5.63 -1.45
C LEU A 55 -5.12 5.03 -2.77
N VAL A 56 -5.47 3.79 -3.04
CA VAL A 56 -5.09 3.15 -4.28
C VAL A 56 -6.28 2.37 -4.80
N SER A 57 -6.26 2.07 -6.10
CA SER A 57 -7.35 1.35 -6.74
C SER A 57 -7.16 -0.14 -6.57
N LYS A 58 -8.16 -0.91 -6.96
CA LYS A 58 -8.05 -2.34 -7.03
C LYS A 58 -7.09 -2.70 -8.15
N PRO A 59 -6.45 -3.86 -8.08
CA PRO A 59 -5.57 -4.27 -9.17
C PRO A 59 -6.38 -4.50 -10.43
N ASN A 60 -5.83 -4.06 -11.56
CA ASN A 60 -6.51 -4.28 -12.84
C ASN A 60 -6.19 -5.69 -13.34
N ALA A 61 -6.53 -5.96 -14.58
CA ALA A 61 -6.34 -7.29 -15.15
C ALA A 61 -4.88 -7.73 -15.13
N MET A 62 -3.97 -6.78 -15.11
CA MET A 62 -2.54 -7.09 -15.08
C MET A 62 -1.97 -7.05 -13.68
N GLY A 63 -2.82 -6.89 -12.69
CA GLY A 63 -2.37 -6.84 -11.32
C GLY A 63 -1.81 -5.49 -10.90
N LYS A 64 -2.02 -4.47 -11.68
CA LYS A 64 -1.50 -3.15 -11.36
C LYS A 64 -2.53 -2.29 -10.68
N ARG A 65 -2.10 -1.53 -9.71
CA ARG A 65 -2.96 -0.59 -9.00
C ARG A 65 -2.52 0.82 -9.34
N THR A 66 -3.45 1.74 -9.21
CA THR A 66 -3.20 3.15 -9.48
C THR A 66 -3.38 3.94 -8.21
N THR A 67 -2.57 4.96 -7.98
CA THR A 67 -2.78 5.82 -6.83
C THR A 67 -3.99 6.71 -7.10
N LEU A 68 -4.78 6.92 -6.07
CA LEU A 68 -5.99 7.72 -6.18
C LEU A 68 -5.87 9.08 -5.52
N VAL A 69 -4.79 9.31 -4.80
CA VAL A 69 -4.58 10.56 -4.08
C VAL A 69 -3.86 11.55 -4.99
N PRO A 70 -4.38 12.76 -5.13
CA PRO A 70 -3.71 13.77 -5.94
C PRO A 70 -2.37 14.16 -5.34
N ASP A 71 -1.40 14.35 -6.20
CA ASP A 71 -0.09 14.76 -5.76
C ASP A 71 -0.08 15.97 -4.92
N ARG A 72 -0.76 16.96 -5.35
CA ARG A 72 -0.67 18.21 -4.68
C ARG A 72 -1.31 18.22 -3.35
N GLU A 73 -1.94 17.17 -2.97
CA GLU A 73 -2.54 17.10 -1.65
C GLU A 73 -1.50 16.80 -0.61
N LEU A 74 -0.32 16.51 -1.01
CA LEU A 74 0.74 16.15 -0.06
C LEU A 74 1.54 17.34 0.46
#